data_7e9effa0f55954fe78d9ec31fb7cf867
#
_entry.id   7e9effa0f55954fe78d9ec31fb7cf867
#
_cell.length_a   1.000
_cell.length_b   1.000
_cell.length_c   1.000
_cell.angle_alpha   90.00
_cell.angle_beta   90.00
_cell.angle_gamma   90.00
#
_symmetry.space_group_name_H-M   'P 1'
#
loop_
_entity.id
_entity.type
_entity.pdbx_description
1 polymer ?
#
loop_
_entity_poly.entity_id
_entity_poly.type
_entity_poly.pdbx_seq_one_letter_code
_entity_poly.pdbx_strand_id
1 'polypeptide(L)'
;MLLPKSVKRRRVQRGRMKGVATKGNTVTYGKFGLVAEEPAWIDSKQIEAARIAMTRSIKRGGKVYIKIFPHKPITKKPAEVRMGSGKGAPEYWVAVVKPGRVMFELEGVTEAQAKEALRLASHKLPIKCKFVVKGQEAKGGDE
;
A
#
# COMPACT_ATOMS: atom_id res chain seq x y z
N MET A 1 -13.09 6.36 -1.88
CA MET A 1 -11.78 5.76 -2.14
C MET A 1 -10.73 6.84 -2.34
N LEU A 2 -9.48 6.48 -2.18
CA LEU A 2 -8.38 7.44 -2.32
C LEU A 2 -8.13 7.75 -3.79
N LEU A 3 -8.18 9.04 -4.12
CA LEU A 3 -7.91 9.51 -5.48
C LEU A 3 -7.07 10.77 -5.41
N PRO A 4 -6.18 11.01 -6.38
CA PRO A 4 -5.45 12.26 -6.46
C PRO A 4 -6.40 13.44 -6.69
N LYS A 5 -6.13 14.55 -6.02
CA LYS A 5 -6.97 15.75 -6.18
C LYS A 5 -6.79 16.43 -7.53
N SER A 6 -5.58 16.37 -8.05
CA SER A 6 -5.30 16.90 -9.39
C SER A 6 -4.31 15.99 -10.07
N VAL A 7 -4.42 15.89 -11.38
CA VAL A 7 -3.59 15.00 -12.16
C VAL A 7 -3.10 15.73 -13.39
N LYS A 8 -1.79 15.88 -13.53
CA LYS A 8 -1.21 16.49 -14.70
C LYS A 8 -1.35 15.61 -15.94
N ARG A 9 -1.29 14.30 -15.75
CA ARG A 9 -1.50 13.31 -16.80
C ARG A 9 -2.47 12.28 -16.30
N ARG A 10 -3.50 12.01 -17.10
CA ARG A 10 -4.45 10.96 -16.78
C ARG A 10 -3.94 9.58 -17.14
N ARG A 11 -2.97 9.51 -18.06
CA ARG A 11 -2.41 8.25 -18.52
C ARG A 11 -0.92 8.25 -18.29
N VAL A 12 -0.42 7.17 -17.77
CA VAL A 12 0.99 7.01 -17.48
C VAL A 12 1.42 5.65 -18.02
N GLN A 13 2.61 5.60 -18.63
CA GLN A 13 3.12 4.34 -19.13
C GLN A 13 3.46 3.42 -17.96
N ARG A 14 3.36 2.12 -18.23
CA ARG A 14 3.71 1.11 -17.24
C ARG A 14 5.19 1.19 -16.94
N GLY A 15 5.54 1.40 -15.68
CA GLY A 15 6.93 1.44 -15.26
C GLY A 15 7.44 0.10 -14.82
N ARG A 16 8.72 0.04 -14.48
CA ARG A 16 9.34 -1.16 -13.93
C ARG A 16 9.22 -1.17 -12.43
N MET A 17 8.95 -2.35 -11.88
CA MET A 17 8.84 -2.53 -10.43
C MET A 17 10.11 -3.21 -9.90
N LYS A 18 11.26 -2.63 -10.22
CA LYS A 18 12.55 -3.17 -9.78
C LYS A 18 13.10 -2.36 -8.63
N GLY A 19 13.96 -2.98 -7.86
CA GLY A 19 14.69 -2.32 -6.78
C GLY A 19 13.97 -2.40 -5.46
N VAL A 20 14.58 -1.77 -4.47
CA VAL A 20 14.10 -1.75 -3.08
C VAL A 20 13.76 -0.30 -2.74
N ALA A 21 12.78 -0.13 -1.87
CA ALA A 21 12.38 1.21 -1.47
C ALA A 21 13.54 1.94 -0.79
N THR A 22 13.83 3.16 -1.26
CA THR A 22 14.83 4.04 -0.64
C THR A 22 14.17 5.08 0.24
N LYS A 23 12.89 5.37 -0.02
CA LYS A 23 12.10 6.29 0.80
C LYS A 23 10.92 5.54 1.36
N GLY A 24 10.47 5.94 2.54
CA GLY A 24 9.33 5.31 3.17
C GLY A 24 9.61 3.90 3.64
N ASN A 25 10.87 3.60 3.95
CA ASN A 25 11.28 2.27 4.42
C ASN A 25 11.44 2.20 5.94
N THR A 26 11.04 3.24 6.64
CA THR A 26 11.08 3.27 8.11
C THR A 26 9.73 3.69 8.66
N VAL A 27 9.39 3.19 9.85
CA VAL A 27 8.19 3.62 10.56
C VAL A 27 8.44 5.02 11.11
N THR A 28 7.58 5.97 10.75
CA THR A 28 7.78 7.38 11.05
C THR A 28 6.80 7.91 12.10
N TYR A 29 5.51 7.72 11.89
CA TYR A 29 4.48 8.31 12.74
C TYR A 29 3.99 7.37 13.81
N GLY A 30 3.91 6.09 13.52
CA GLY A 30 3.43 5.11 14.46
C GLY A 30 4.55 4.41 15.19
N LYS A 31 4.20 3.33 15.88
CA LYS A 31 5.16 2.48 16.56
C LYS A 31 5.35 1.14 15.85
N PHE A 32 4.32 0.69 15.15
CA PHE A 32 4.32 -0.58 14.44
C PHE A 32 3.99 -0.33 12.98
N GLY A 33 4.52 -1.17 12.11
CA GLY A 33 4.30 -1.01 10.69
C GLY A 33 4.16 -2.31 9.94
N LEU A 34 3.56 -2.23 8.76
CA LEU A 34 3.45 -3.33 7.82
C LEU A 34 4.30 -3.00 6.61
N VAL A 35 5.30 -3.84 6.36
CA VAL A 35 6.29 -3.60 5.30
C VAL A 35 6.06 -4.59 4.17
N ALA A 36 6.12 -4.10 2.93
CA ALA A 36 6.02 -4.96 1.75
C ALA A 36 7.29 -5.79 1.60
N GLU A 37 7.14 -7.07 1.32
CA GLU A 37 8.25 -7.96 1.03
C GLU A 37 8.41 -8.22 -0.47
N GLU A 38 7.39 -7.84 -1.24
CA GLU A 38 7.35 -8.05 -2.68
C GLU A 38 6.93 -6.75 -3.38
N PRO A 39 7.33 -6.55 -4.64
CA PRO A 39 6.81 -5.42 -5.40
C PRO A 39 5.37 -5.67 -5.82
N ALA A 40 4.56 -4.61 -5.83
CA ALA A 40 3.17 -4.74 -6.26
C ALA A 40 2.55 -3.40 -6.61
N TRP A 41 1.48 -3.48 -7.37
CA TRP A 41 0.56 -2.37 -7.56
C TRP A 41 -0.64 -2.62 -6.65
N ILE A 42 -0.88 -1.70 -5.74
CA ILE A 42 -1.97 -1.81 -4.77
C ILE A 42 -3.00 -0.74 -5.09
N ASP A 43 -4.22 -1.17 -5.40
CA ASP A 43 -5.25 -0.22 -5.79
C ASP A 43 -5.95 0.39 -4.57
N SER A 44 -6.74 1.43 -4.81
CA SER A 44 -7.41 2.15 -3.72
C SER A 44 -8.40 1.26 -2.97
N LYS A 45 -9.00 0.28 -3.63
CA LYS A 45 -9.93 -0.65 -2.97
C LYS A 45 -9.20 -1.55 -1.99
N GLN A 46 -8.01 -2.02 -2.36
CA GLN A 46 -7.20 -2.86 -1.48
C GLN A 46 -6.71 -2.07 -0.28
N ILE A 47 -6.28 -0.83 -0.50
CA ILE A 47 -5.83 0.04 0.59
C ILE A 47 -6.99 0.29 1.56
N GLU A 48 -8.17 0.58 1.04
CA GLU A 48 -9.34 0.82 1.86
C GLU A 48 -9.77 -0.43 2.64
N ALA A 49 -9.74 -1.59 1.99
CA ALA A 49 -10.07 -2.84 2.65
C ALA A 49 -9.09 -3.14 3.80
N ALA A 50 -7.79 -2.90 3.58
CA ALA A 50 -6.80 -3.09 4.62
C ALA A 50 -7.02 -2.14 5.79
N ARG A 51 -7.32 -0.86 5.49
CA ARG A 51 -7.62 0.14 6.52
C ARG A 51 -8.80 -0.29 7.38
N ILE A 52 -9.87 -0.75 6.74
CA ILE A 52 -11.07 -1.20 7.45
C ILE A 52 -10.75 -2.40 8.34
N ALA A 53 -9.97 -3.35 7.84
CA ALA A 53 -9.59 -4.53 8.62
C ALA A 53 -8.80 -4.14 9.87
N MET A 54 -7.84 -3.22 9.72
CA MET A 54 -7.07 -2.73 10.86
C MET A 54 -7.95 -1.99 11.86
N THR A 55 -8.80 -1.11 11.38
CA THR A 55 -9.66 -0.30 12.23
C THR A 55 -10.62 -1.18 13.04
N ARG A 56 -11.18 -2.21 12.42
CA ARG A 56 -12.05 -3.14 13.13
C ARG A 56 -11.32 -3.92 14.19
N SER A 57 -10.09 -4.31 13.91
CA SER A 57 -9.29 -5.10 14.85
C SER A 57 -8.91 -4.32 16.09
N ILE A 58 -8.47 -3.07 15.93
CA ILE A 58 -8.08 -2.24 17.06
C ILE A 58 -9.27 -1.48 17.66
N LYS A 59 -10.43 -1.57 17.02
CA LYS A 59 -11.66 -0.88 17.42
C LYS A 59 -11.40 0.62 17.50
N ARG A 60 -11.62 1.25 18.64
CA ARG A 60 -11.41 2.70 18.78
C ARG A 60 -10.11 3.05 19.50
N GLY A 61 -9.27 2.06 19.73
CA GLY A 61 -8.15 2.20 20.66
C GLY A 61 -6.84 2.64 20.05
N GLY A 62 -6.77 3.11 18.83
CA GLY A 62 -5.49 3.51 18.29
C GLY A 62 -5.64 4.34 17.04
N LYS A 63 -4.50 4.65 16.42
CA LYS A 63 -4.45 5.40 15.17
C LYS A 63 -3.84 4.56 14.06
N VAL A 64 -4.41 4.70 12.86
CA VAL A 64 -3.93 4.05 11.65
C VAL A 64 -3.38 5.13 10.73
N TYR A 65 -2.16 4.94 10.26
CA TYR A 65 -1.54 5.82 9.27
C TYR A 65 -1.36 5.07 7.98
N ILE A 66 -1.86 5.62 6.89
CA ILE A 66 -1.70 5.05 5.55
C ILE A 66 -0.52 5.77 4.91
N LYS A 67 0.54 5.03 4.59
CA LYS A 67 1.79 5.60 4.10
C LYS A 67 1.94 5.49 2.59
N ILE A 68 1.00 4.87 1.91
CA ILE A 68 1.00 4.74 0.46
C ILE A 68 -0.23 5.42 -0.11
N PHE A 69 -0.10 5.93 -1.33
CA PHE A 69 -1.20 6.62 -1.98
C PHE A 69 -1.30 6.18 -3.44
N PRO A 70 -2.50 5.91 -3.94
CA PRO A 70 -2.68 5.46 -5.33
C PRO A 70 -2.59 6.65 -6.28
N HIS A 71 -1.40 6.92 -6.79
CA HIS A 71 -1.17 8.06 -7.68
C HIS A 71 -0.91 7.67 -9.13
N LYS A 72 -0.80 6.37 -9.43
CA LYS A 72 -0.58 5.91 -10.79
C LYS A 72 -1.90 5.45 -11.41
N PRO A 73 -2.33 6.06 -12.52
CA PRO A 73 -3.54 5.62 -13.20
C PRO A 73 -3.30 4.37 -14.02
N ILE A 74 -4.24 3.46 -13.97
CA ILE A 74 -4.22 2.24 -14.77
C ILE A 74 -5.39 2.28 -15.73
N THR A 75 -5.10 2.03 -17.00
CA THR A 75 -6.12 1.98 -18.02
C THR A 75 -6.45 0.53 -18.34
N LYS A 76 -7.72 0.30 -18.64
CA LYS A 76 -8.19 -1.01 -19.04
C LYS A 76 -9.01 -0.85 -20.31
N LYS A 77 -8.65 -1.60 -21.33
CA LYS A 77 -9.43 -1.58 -22.55
C LYS A 77 -10.71 -2.38 -22.36
N PRO A 78 -11.87 -1.81 -22.69
CA PRO A 78 -13.08 -2.61 -22.73
C PRO A 78 -12.95 -3.74 -23.76
N ALA A 79 -13.63 -4.84 -23.51
CA ALA A 79 -13.55 -5.98 -24.42
C ALA A 79 -13.99 -5.65 -25.84
N GLU A 80 -14.79 -4.62 -26.01
CA GLU A 80 -15.35 -4.20 -27.28
C GLU A 80 -14.45 -3.25 -28.06
N VAL A 81 -13.40 -2.75 -27.43
CA VAL A 81 -12.49 -1.81 -28.09
C VAL A 81 -11.52 -2.58 -28.96
N ARG A 82 -11.48 -2.19 -30.25
CA ARG A 82 -10.56 -2.82 -31.18
C ARG A 82 -9.13 -2.40 -30.88
N MET A 83 -8.20 -3.29 -31.20
CA MET A 83 -6.79 -2.99 -31.07
C MET A 83 -6.41 -1.81 -31.94
N GLY A 84 -5.53 -0.96 -31.43
CA GLY A 84 -5.09 0.21 -32.18
C GLY A 84 -5.85 1.47 -31.87
N SER A 85 -6.89 1.41 -31.06
CA SER A 85 -7.68 2.58 -30.69
C SER A 85 -7.00 3.46 -29.63
N GLY A 86 -5.77 3.14 -29.24
CA GLY A 86 -5.05 3.88 -28.21
C GLY A 86 -5.42 3.44 -26.82
N LYS A 87 -4.83 4.11 -25.81
CA LYS A 87 -5.13 3.84 -24.42
C LYS A 87 -6.52 4.32 -24.04
N GLY A 88 -7.24 3.52 -23.30
CA GLY A 88 -8.50 3.94 -22.71
C GLY A 88 -8.31 4.95 -21.59
N ALA A 89 -9.41 5.47 -21.07
CA ALA A 89 -9.37 6.35 -19.92
C ALA A 89 -8.92 5.58 -18.68
N PRO A 90 -8.32 6.26 -17.69
CA PRO A 90 -7.97 5.60 -16.44
C PRO A 90 -9.23 5.07 -15.75
N GLU A 91 -9.19 3.80 -15.34
CA GLU A 91 -10.31 3.18 -14.62
C GLU A 91 -10.08 3.13 -13.12
N TYR A 92 -8.83 3.03 -12.72
CA TYR A 92 -8.52 2.96 -11.29
C TYR A 92 -7.09 3.43 -11.06
N TRP A 93 -6.79 3.67 -9.81
CA TRP A 93 -5.50 4.21 -9.39
C TRP A 93 -4.80 3.24 -8.47
N VAL A 94 -3.49 3.14 -8.61
CA VAL A 94 -2.68 2.24 -7.81
C VAL A 94 -1.49 2.95 -7.18
N ALA A 95 -1.07 2.43 -6.03
CA ALA A 95 0.21 2.77 -5.43
C ALA A 95 1.23 1.76 -5.93
N VAL A 96 2.37 2.25 -6.42
CA VAL A 96 3.48 1.38 -6.82
C VAL A 96 4.32 1.16 -5.57
N VAL A 97 4.39 -0.08 -5.11
CA VAL A 97 5.07 -0.44 -3.87
C VAL A 97 6.27 -1.31 -4.19
N LYS A 98 7.42 -0.96 -3.63
CA LYS A 98 8.65 -1.74 -3.75
C LYS A 98 8.93 -2.47 -2.44
N PRO A 99 9.68 -3.58 -2.49
CA PRO A 99 10.06 -4.28 -1.27
C PRO A 99 10.73 -3.33 -0.27
N GLY A 100 10.41 -3.46 0.99
CA GLY A 100 10.93 -2.60 2.05
C GLY A 100 10.09 -1.37 2.36
N ARG A 101 9.07 -1.10 1.55
CA ARG A 101 8.20 0.05 1.78
C ARG A 101 7.26 -0.20 2.96
N VAL A 102 7.24 0.74 3.92
CA VAL A 102 6.24 0.73 4.98
C VAL A 102 4.94 1.24 4.40
N MET A 103 3.92 0.40 4.39
CA MET A 103 2.62 0.72 3.79
C MET A 103 1.63 1.29 4.79
N PHE A 104 1.61 0.74 5.98
CA PHE A 104 0.70 1.16 7.05
C PHE A 104 1.43 1.21 8.36
N GLU A 105 0.99 2.10 9.25
CA GLU A 105 1.55 2.22 10.59
C GLU A 105 0.42 2.26 11.61
N LEU A 106 0.70 1.76 12.80
CA LEU A 106 -0.23 1.77 13.93
C LEU A 106 0.41 2.39 15.15
N GLU A 107 -0.40 3.08 15.93
CA GLU A 107 0.02 3.72 17.17
C GLU A 107 -1.08 3.62 18.21
N GLY A 108 -0.69 3.60 19.47
CA GLY A 108 -1.66 3.60 20.57
C GLY A 108 -2.27 2.25 20.88
N VAL A 109 -1.61 1.17 20.46
CA VAL A 109 -2.06 -0.20 20.71
C VAL A 109 -0.89 -1.02 21.22
N THR A 110 -1.19 -2.18 21.83
CA THR A 110 -0.15 -3.11 22.26
C THR A 110 0.45 -3.82 21.06
N GLU A 111 1.63 -4.40 21.23
CA GLU A 111 2.27 -5.15 20.16
C GLU A 111 1.40 -6.31 19.69
N ALA A 112 0.76 -7.03 20.61
CA ALA A 112 -0.12 -8.13 20.26
C ALA A 112 -1.31 -7.67 19.42
N GLN A 113 -1.91 -6.55 19.81
CA GLN A 113 -3.02 -5.97 19.05
C GLN A 113 -2.56 -5.51 17.67
N ALA A 114 -1.38 -4.90 17.59
CA ALA A 114 -0.84 -4.43 16.33
C ALA A 114 -0.53 -5.60 15.38
N LYS A 115 0.06 -6.67 15.89
CA LYS A 115 0.34 -7.86 15.09
C LYS A 115 -0.93 -8.42 14.46
N GLU A 116 -1.97 -8.55 15.27
CA GLU A 116 -3.23 -9.10 14.77
C GLU A 116 -3.87 -8.17 13.73
N ALA A 117 -3.90 -6.87 14.01
CA ALA A 117 -4.49 -5.90 13.09
C ALA A 117 -3.76 -5.88 11.75
N LEU A 118 -2.42 -5.86 11.79
CA LEU A 118 -1.63 -5.81 10.56
C LEU A 118 -1.67 -7.15 9.81
N ARG A 119 -1.79 -8.27 10.52
CA ARG A 119 -1.99 -9.56 9.89
C ARG A 119 -3.29 -9.58 9.08
N LEU A 120 -4.36 -9.08 9.67
CA LEU A 120 -5.65 -9.01 8.99
C LEU A 120 -5.59 -8.07 7.78
N ALA A 121 -4.87 -6.96 7.92
CA ALA A 121 -4.68 -6.04 6.80
C ALA A 121 -3.90 -6.70 5.67
N SER A 122 -2.88 -7.49 5.99
CA SER A 122 -2.06 -8.14 4.97
C SER A 122 -2.87 -9.12 4.11
N HIS A 123 -3.92 -9.70 4.67
CA HIS A 123 -4.78 -10.60 3.92
C HIS A 123 -5.58 -9.87 2.81
N LYS A 124 -5.70 -8.56 2.90
CA LYS A 124 -6.39 -7.74 1.90
C LYS A 124 -5.45 -7.24 0.81
N LEU A 125 -4.17 -7.50 0.95
CA LEU A 125 -3.16 -7.04 0.02
C LEU A 125 -2.68 -8.22 -0.85
N PRO A 126 -2.22 -7.94 -2.07
CA PRO A 126 -1.84 -9.01 -3.01
C PRO A 126 -0.42 -9.54 -2.82
N ILE A 127 0.27 -9.14 -1.76
CA ILE A 127 1.68 -9.46 -1.57
C ILE A 127 1.96 -9.94 -0.15
N LYS A 128 3.12 -10.53 0.02
CA LYS A 128 3.62 -10.87 1.35
C LYS A 128 4.07 -9.61 2.07
N CYS A 129 3.76 -9.55 3.35
CA CYS A 129 4.07 -8.40 4.17
C CYS A 129 4.73 -8.85 5.46
N LYS A 130 5.47 -7.92 6.08
CA LYS A 130 6.19 -8.19 7.32
C LYS A 130 5.78 -7.18 8.38
N PHE A 131 5.53 -7.66 9.59
CA PHE A 131 5.30 -6.82 10.75
C PHE A 131 6.64 -6.28 11.26
N VAL A 132 6.71 -4.99 11.54
CA VAL A 132 7.92 -4.38 12.09
C VAL A 132 7.58 -3.44 13.23
N VAL A 133 8.56 -3.25 14.13
CA VAL A 133 8.49 -2.30 15.23
C VAL A 133 9.42 -1.13 14.87
N LYS A 134 9.03 0.07 15.24
CA LYS A 134 9.82 1.26 14.95
C LYS A 134 11.25 1.11 15.46
N GLY A 135 12.19 1.39 14.59
CA GLY A 135 13.60 1.26 14.88
C GLY A 135 14.22 -0.10 14.56
N GLN A 136 13.41 -1.07 14.17
CA GLN A 136 13.88 -2.43 13.86
C GLN A 136 13.72 -2.79 12.39
N GLU A 137 13.03 -1.98 11.62
CA GLU A 137 12.70 -2.30 10.24
C GLU A 137 13.91 -2.43 9.34
N ALA A 138 14.93 -1.62 9.58
CA ALA A 138 16.15 -1.66 8.78
C ALA A 138 16.95 -2.93 9.03
N LYS A 139 16.94 -3.42 10.27
CA LYS A 139 17.65 -4.64 10.64
C LYS A 139 17.00 -5.88 10.06
N GLY A 140 15.70 -5.87 9.99
CA GLY A 140 14.96 -6.97 9.41
C GLY A 140 15.26 -7.20 7.94
N GLY A 141 15.65 -6.17 7.23
CA GLY A 141 15.98 -6.27 5.81
C GLY A 141 17.35 -6.86 5.54
N ASP A 142 18.19 -6.92 6.52
CA ASP A 142 19.56 -7.40 6.37
C ASP A 142 19.70 -8.91 6.50
N GLU A 143 18.65 -9.59 6.88
CA GLU A 143 18.71 -11.03 7.12
C GLU A 143 18.25 -11.87 5.95
#